data_343b6ef7fe190e173c35a3f571cbc13d
#
_entry.id   343b6ef7fe190e173c35a3f571cbc13d
#
_cell.length_a   1.000
_cell.length_b   1.000
_cell.length_c   1.000
_cell.angle_alpha   90.00
_cell.angle_beta   90.00
_cell.angle_gamma   90.00
#
_symmetry.space_group_name_H-M   'P 1'
#
loop_
_entity.id
_entity.type
_entity.pdbx_description
1 polymer ?
#
loop_
_entity_poly.entity_id
_entity_poly.type
_entity_poly.pdbx_seq_one_letter_code
_entity_poly.pdbx_strand_id
1 'polypeptide(L)'
;SRMRRVAVRGVTLLAAAASLPLMAGAVSAEGLISIIVTDPANPYWFTEGEVAKATAEELGYEATVAAHKGDTNVESNLIDAAITNGAKAIILAPANADGSVGVVRKATEAGIPVFLVNAEINESGIAIAQLVSNNAQGAAIGAVQWQSLVGDEAKYVEFFGNPADNNAATRSNGYQTVLGQYPGLVKVAEEVANWDRTQGYNKMQSIMQANPEIDAVISGNDEMALGAIAALKEAGRLDGVIVGGFDGSPD
;
A
#
# COMPACT_ATOMS: atom_id res chain seq x y z
N SER A 1 -76.76 -18.35 69.70
CA SER A 1 -75.57 -19.01 69.24
C SER A 1 -74.82 -18.04 68.33
N ARG A 2 -73.68 -17.52 68.80
CA ARG A 2 -72.81 -16.53 68.08
C ARG A 2 -71.70 -17.29 67.34
N MET A 3 -71.73 -17.20 66.02
CA MET A 3 -70.60 -17.66 65.20
C MET A 3 -69.54 -16.56 65.19
N ARG A 4 -68.34 -16.93 65.61
CA ARG A 4 -67.13 -16.10 65.47
C ARG A 4 -66.50 -16.34 64.08
N ARG A 5 -66.40 -15.31 63.28
CA ARG A 5 -65.64 -15.37 62.04
C ARG A 5 -64.13 -15.17 62.34
N VAL A 6 -63.34 -16.12 61.97
CA VAL A 6 -61.88 -16.04 62.03
C VAL A 6 -61.39 -15.42 60.67
N ALA A 7 -60.74 -14.28 60.77
CA ALA A 7 -60.13 -13.64 59.62
C ALA A 7 -58.66 -14.18 59.40
N VAL A 8 -58.42 -14.85 58.29
CA VAL A 8 -57.12 -15.28 57.87
C VAL A 8 -56.46 -14.10 57.15
N ARG A 9 -55.41 -13.58 57.74
CA ARG A 9 -54.57 -12.56 57.10
C ARG A 9 -53.60 -13.31 56.15
N GLY A 10 -53.79 -13.14 54.85
CA GLY A 10 -52.79 -13.56 53.83
C GLY A 10 -51.61 -12.64 53.83
N VAL A 11 -50.45 -13.22 54.06
CA VAL A 11 -49.16 -12.52 53.89
C VAL A 11 -48.75 -12.68 52.43
N THR A 12 -48.78 -11.57 51.68
CA THR A 12 -48.29 -11.52 50.31
C THR A 12 -46.80 -11.26 50.38
N LEU A 13 -45.95 -12.26 50.07
CA LEU A 13 -44.52 -12.07 49.83
C LEU A 13 -44.36 -11.42 48.46
N LEU A 14 -43.96 -10.16 48.39
CA LEU A 14 -43.40 -9.53 47.21
C LEU A 14 -41.97 -10.03 47.03
N ALA A 15 -41.75 -10.89 46.03
CA ALA A 15 -40.40 -11.19 45.56
C ALA A 15 -39.90 -10.03 44.70
N ALA A 16 -39.06 -9.19 45.28
CA ALA A 16 -38.31 -8.18 44.52
C ALA A 16 -37.22 -8.88 43.70
N ALA A 17 -37.45 -9.07 42.39
CA ALA A 17 -36.44 -9.48 41.47
C ALA A 17 -35.46 -8.32 41.26
N ALA A 18 -34.31 -8.36 41.91
CA ALA A 18 -33.20 -7.45 41.66
C ALA A 18 -32.59 -7.81 40.31
N SER A 19 -33.00 -7.09 39.27
CA SER A 19 -32.28 -7.09 38.00
C SER A 19 -30.93 -6.40 38.18
N LEU A 20 -29.84 -7.19 38.33
CA LEU A 20 -28.49 -6.71 38.20
C LEU A 20 -28.30 -6.26 36.74
N PRO A 21 -27.95 -4.99 36.47
CA PRO A 21 -27.52 -4.63 35.15
C PRO A 21 -26.22 -5.39 34.87
N LEU A 22 -26.21 -6.25 33.84
CA LEU A 22 -24.97 -6.69 33.21
C LEU A 22 -24.28 -5.41 32.72
N MET A 23 -23.34 -4.90 33.47
CA MET A 23 -22.36 -3.98 32.95
C MET A 23 -21.49 -4.78 31.98
N ALA A 24 -21.89 -4.76 30.71
CA ALA A 24 -20.95 -5.06 29.65
C ALA A 24 -19.82 -4.04 29.82
N GLY A 25 -18.75 -4.46 30.46
CA GLY A 25 -17.54 -3.64 30.54
C GLY A 25 -17.16 -3.32 29.10
N ALA A 26 -17.19 -2.04 28.74
CA ALA A 26 -16.61 -1.59 27.49
C ALA A 26 -15.15 -2.04 27.52
N VAL A 27 -14.78 -2.98 26.66
CA VAL A 27 -13.39 -3.36 26.46
C VAL A 27 -12.73 -2.08 25.95
N SER A 28 -11.93 -1.44 26.79
CA SER A 28 -11.16 -0.28 26.38
C SER A 28 -10.16 -0.76 25.35
N ALA A 29 -10.11 -0.09 24.20
CA ALA A 29 -9.11 -0.38 23.18
C ALA A 29 -7.71 -0.24 23.77
N GLU A 30 -6.77 -1.08 23.35
CA GLU A 30 -5.39 -1.10 23.81
C GLU A 30 -4.60 0.16 23.39
N GLY A 31 -5.17 0.97 22.54
CA GLY A 31 -4.65 2.22 22.03
C GLY A 31 -4.87 2.37 20.51
N LEU A 32 -4.33 3.43 19.94
CA LEU A 32 -4.46 3.77 18.53
C LEU A 32 -3.24 3.31 17.74
N ILE A 33 -3.48 2.62 16.62
CA ILE A 33 -2.48 2.37 15.57
C ILE A 33 -2.79 3.31 14.41
N SER A 34 -1.84 4.16 14.05
CA SER A 34 -1.95 5.04 12.88
C SER A 34 -1.30 4.35 11.67
N ILE A 35 -2.10 4.14 10.63
CA ILE A 35 -1.67 3.49 9.38
C ILE A 35 -1.67 4.56 8.29
N ILE A 36 -0.52 4.76 7.63
CA ILE A 36 -0.34 5.78 6.61
C ILE A 36 0.18 5.10 5.36
N VAL A 37 -0.63 5.11 4.32
CA VAL A 37 -0.36 4.51 3.01
C VAL A 37 -0.09 5.57 1.95
N THR A 38 0.33 5.15 0.76
CA THR A 38 0.63 6.09 -0.33
C THR A 38 -0.65 6.60 -0.98
N ASP A 39 -1.31 5.81 -1.82
CA ASP A 39 -2.52 6.24 -2.52
C ASP A 39 -3.48 5.06 -2.73
N PRO A 40 -4.65 5.04 -2.08
CA PRO A 40 -5.61 3.95 -2.20
C PRO A 40 -6.28 3.84 -3.58
N ALA A 41 -6.05 4.77 -4.50
CA ALA A 41 -6.43 4.60 -5.90
C ALA A 41 -5.68 3.43 -6.56
N ASN A 42 -4.47 3.12 -6.09
CA ASN A 42 -3.79 1.87 -6.40
C ASN A 42 -4.33 0.75 -5.48
N PRO A 43 -4.88 -0.34 -6.02
CA PRO A 43 -5.46 -1.46 -5.24
C PRO A 43 -4.51 -2.05 -4.18
N TYR A 44 -3.20 -2.02 -4.43
CA TYR A 44 -2.20 -2.46 -3.47
C TYR A 44 -2.32 -1.67 -2.15
N TRP A 45 -2.30 -0.34 -2.23
CA TRP A 45 -2.33 0.51 -1.04
C TRP A 45 -3.67 0.48 -0.31
N PHE A 46 -4.76 0.34 -1.05
CA PHE A 46 -6.08 0.11 -0.47
C PHE A 46 -6.08 -1.19 0.35
N THR A 47 -5.61 -2.28 -0.23
CA THR A 47 -5.58 -3.59 0.44
C THR A 47 -4.65 -3.58 1.65
N GLU A 48 -3.46 -2.97 1.54
CA GLU A 48 -2.52 -2.87 2.66
C GLU A 48 -3.15 -2.11 3.84
N GLY A 49 -3.79 -0.98 3.58
CA GLY A 49 -4.46 -0.18 4.61
C GLY A 49 -5.59 -0.93 5.30
N GLU A 50 -6.47 -1.57 4.52
CA GLU A 50 -7.61 -2.32 5.05
C GLU A 50 -7.18 -3.54 5.87
N VAL A 51 -6.20 -4.31 5.39
CA VAL A 51 -5.69 -5.48 6.11
C VAL A 51 -4.99 -5.08 7.39
N ALA A 52 -4.16 -4.03 7.34
CA ALA A 52 -3.48 -3.52 8.55
C ALA A 52 -4.48 -3.05 9.60
N LYS A 53 -5.53 -2.33 9.17
CA LYS A 53 -6.61 -1.87 10.06
C LYS A 53 -7.36 -3.04 10.68
N ALA A 54 -7.83 -3.97 9.85
CA ALA A 54 -8.58 -5.14 10.34
C ALA A 54 -7.76 -5.95 11.33
N THR A 55 -6.47 -6.18 11.06
CA THR A 55 -5.57 -6.91 11.96
C THR A 55 -5.37 -6.17 13.29
N ALA A 56 -5.19 -4.85 13.25
CA ALA A 56 -5.06 -4.06 14.48
C ALA A 56 -6.33 -4.13 15.34
N GLU A 57 -7.51 -4.05 14.71
CA GLU A 57 -8.79 -4.15 15.40
C GLU A 57 -9.03 -5.55 15.99
N GLU A 58 -8.66 -6.62 15.29
CA GLU A 58 -8.70 -8.00 15.80
C GLU A 58 -7.78 -8.18 17.03
N LEU A 59 -6.69 -7.43 17.09
CA LEU A 59 -5.76 -7.43 18.22
C LEU A 59 -6.20 -6.50 19.38
N GLY A 60 -7.35 -5.86 19.27
CA GLY A 60 -7.93 -5.02 20.32
C GLY A 60 -7.51 -3.55 20.26
N TYR A 61 -6.88 -3.09 19.19
CA TYR A 61 -6.52 -1.69 18.99
C TYR A 61 -7.61 -0.93 18.22
N GLU A 62 -7.66 0.37 18.41
CA GLU A 62 -8.25 1.27 17.42
C GLU A 62 -7.25 1.48 16.28
N ALA A 63 -7.74 1.66 15.07
CA ALA A 63 -6.87 1.91 13.92
C ALA A 63 -7.46 2.96 12.98
N THR A 64 -6.59 3.83 12.45
CA THR A 64 -6.93 4.79 11.41
C THR A 64 -6.08 4.54 10.18
N VAL A 65 -6.65 4.74 9.00
CA VAL A 65 -5.94 4.69 7.72
C VAL A 65 -6.03 6.06 7.06
N ALA A 66 -4.89 6.60 6.64
CA ALA A 66 -4.80 7.83 5.89
C ALA A 66 -3.77 7.69 4.76
N ALA A 67 -3.82 8.57 3.77
CA ALA A 67 -2.95 8.53 2.61
C ALA A 67 -2.25 9.86 2.38
N HIS A 68 -0.95 9.82 2.09
CA HIS A 68 -0.17 11.03 1.77
C HIS A 68 -0.08 11.33 0.27
N LYS A 69 -0.43 10.39 -0.59
CA LYS A 69 -0.40 10.52 -2.06
C LYS A 69 0.95 11.00 -2.64
N GLY A 70 2.05 10.65 -1.98
CA GLY A 70 3.39 11.05 -2.35
C GLY A 70 3.80 12.45 -1.88
N ASP A 71 2.92 13.17 -1.18
CA ASP A 71 3.20 14.51 -0.66
C ASP A 71 3.83 14.42 0.75
N THR A 72 5.08 14.86 0.88
CA THR A 72 5.81 14.83 2.15
C THR A 72 5.25 15.81 3.19
N ASN A 73 4.57 16.89 2.78
CA ASN A 73 3.90 17.80 3.71
C ASN A 73 2.66 17.16 4.30
N VAL A 74 1.87 16.45 3.47
CA VAL A 74 0.72 15.67 3.94
C VAL A 74 1.19 14.57 4.87
N GLU A 75 2.24 13.83 4.54
CA GLU A 75 2.85 12.83 5.40
C GLU A 75 3.24 13.41 6.75
N SER A 76 3.93 14.56 6.76
CA SER A 76 4.33 15.25 7.98
C SER A 76 3.14 15.61 8.87
N ASN A 77 2.06 16.13 8.28
CA ASN A 77 0.84 16.46 9.01
C ASN A 77 0.16 15.22 9.60
N LEU A 78 0.16 14.09 8.88
CA LEU A 78 -0.39 12.83 9.37
C LEU A 78 0.45 12.25 10.52
N ILE A 79 1.77 12.36 10.46
CA ILE A 79 2.65 11.98 11.56
C ILE A 79 2.41 12.88 12.78
N ASP A 80 2.27 14.20 12.58
CA ASP A 80 1.96 15.12 13.67
C ASP A 80 0.63 14.80 14.35
N ALA A 81 -0.38 14.44 13.55
CA ALA A 81 -1.67 13.99 14.07
C ALA A 81 -1.55 12.69 14.88
N ALA A 82 -0.78 11.72 14.40
CA ALA A 82 -0.52 10.49 15.14
C ALA A 82 0.16 10.75 16.49
N ILE A 83 1.14 11.64 16.54
CA ILE A 83 1.82 12.06 17.78
C ILE A 83 0.81 12.73 18.71
N THR A 84 0.05 13.70 18.23
CA THR A 84 -0.94 14.45 19.01
C THR A 84 -2.03 13.54 19.58
N ASN A 85 -2.47 12.55 18.81
CA ASN A 85 -3.48 11.58 19.22
C ASN A 85 -2.92 10.46 20.13
N GLY A 86 -1.63 10.48 20.41
CA GLY A 86 -1.00 9.50 21.29
C GLY A 86 -0.99 8.09 20.72
N ALA A 87 -0.76 7.94 19.40
CA ALA A 87 -0.68 6.63 18.76
C ALA A 87 0.35 5.74 19.48
N LYS A 88 0.02 4.45 19.62
CA LYS A 88 0.90 3.44 20.21
C LYS A 88 1.97 2.97 19.23
N ALA A 89 1.67 3.02 17.94
CA ALA A 89 2.58 2.74 16.84
C ALA A 89 2.10 3.43 15.57
N ILE A 90 3.02 3.62 14.65
CA ILE A 90 2.77 4.09 13.30
C ILE A 90 3.24 3.02 12.32
N ILE A 91 2.36 2.62 11.40
CA ILE A 91 2.69 1.81 10.23
C ILE A 91 2.70 2.77 9.05
N LEU A 92 3.85 2.95 8.42
CA LEU A 92 4.07 3.96 7.40
C LEU A 92 4.65 3.35 6.11
N ALA A 93 4.00 3.60 4.99
CA ALA A 93 4.66 3.54 3.69
C ALA A 93 5.26 4.93 3.42
N PRO A 94 6.59 5.12 3.49
CA PRO A 94 7.17 6.47 3.42
C PRO A 94 6.97 7.10 2.04
N ALA A 95 6.69 8.40 2.01
CA ALA A 95 6.46 9.15 0.79
C ALA A 95 7.73 9.36 -0.03
N ASN A 96 8.90 9.40 0.62
CA ASN A 96 10.18 9.73 0.00
C ASN A 96 11.31 9.12 0.82
N ALA A 97 12.22 8.41 0.17
CA ALA A 97 13.31 7.71 0.84
C ALA A 97 14.21 8.65 1.66
N ASP A 98 14.48 9.86 1.16
CA ASP A 98 15.28 10.89 1.86
C ASP A 98 14.38 11.83 2.67
N GLY A 99 13.31 12.31 2.06
CA GLY A 99 12.43 13.35 2.65
C GLY A 99 11.65 12.88 3.88
N SER A 100 11.38 11.58 4.00
CA SER A 100 10.63 11.01 5.14
C SER A 100 11.51 10.70 6.37
N VAL A 101 12.84 10.78 6.26
CA VAL A 101 13.74 10.50 7.39
C VAL A 101 13.40 11.39 8.59
N GLY A 102 13.20 12.68 8.36
CA GLY A 102 12.93 13.66 9.44
C GLY A 102 11.63 13.37 10.19
N VAL A 103 10.56 13.00 9.50
CA VAL A 103 9.26 12.71 10.13
C VAL A 103 9.26 11.38 10.88
N VAL A 104 9.99 10.38 10.40
CA VAL A 104 10.19 9.12 11.12
C VAL A 104 10.98 9.38 12.41
N ARG A 105 12.06 10.15 12.33
CA ARG A 105 12.85 10.55 13.51
C ARG A 105 12.00 11.29 14.53
N LYS A 106 11.19 12.26 14.09
CA LYS A 106 10.27 13.02 14.95
C LYS A 106 9.31 12.12 15.71
N ALA A 107 8.71 11.14 15.06
CA ALA A 107 7.81 10.17 15.69
C ALA A 107 8.55 9.32 16.75
N THR A 108 9.73 8.81 16.41
CA THR A 108 10.53 7.98 17.33
C THR A 108 11.04 8.78 18.53
N GLU A 109 11.44 10.03 18.35
CA GLU A 109 11.83 10.95 19.45
C GLU A 109 10.64 11.29 20.35
N ALA A 110 9.41 11.30 19.83
CA ALA A 110 8.18 11.41 20.61
C ALA A 110 7.79 10.11 21.34
N GLY A 111 8.58 9.04 21.21
CA GLY A 111 8.36 7.77 21.88
C GLY A 111 7.40 6.84 21.14
N ILE A 112 7.08 7.11 19.87
CA ILE A 112 6.18 6.29 19.07
C ILE A 112 7.00 5.40 18.14
N PRO A 113 6.92 4.06 18.25
CA PRO A 113 7.58 3.14 17.34
C PRO A 113 7.00 3.26 15.93
N VAL A 114 7.88 3.32 14.93
CA VAL A 114 7.51 3.38 13.51
C VAL A 114 7.96 2.09 12.81
N PHE A 115 7.02 1.48 12.08
CA PHE A 115 7.25 0.34 11.22
C PHE A 115 7.05 0.79 9.78
N LEU A 116 8.09 0.70 8.96
CA LEU A 116 8.01 1.04 7.55
C LEU A 116 7.62 -0.21 6.75
N VAL A 117 6.72 -0.04 5.80
CA VAL A 117 6.19 -1.12 4.97
C VAL A 117 6.28 -0.76 3.50
N ASN A 118 6.58 -1.75 2.67
CA ASN A 118 6.74 -1.70 1.22
C ASN A 118 7.94 -0.87 0.74
N ALA A 119 8.12 0.34 1.23
CA ALA A 119 9.21 1.24 0.85
C ALA A 119 10.13 1.54 2.04
N GLU A 120 11.33 2.02 1.75
CA GLU A 120 12.37 2.30 2.74
C GLU A 120 12.68 3.79 2.82
N ILE A 121 13.31 4.18 3.94
CA ILE A 121 14.03 5.46 4.07
C ILE A 121 15.54 5.23 3.99
N ASN A 122 16.29 6.23 3.56
CA ASN A 122 17.75 6.16 3.40
C ASN A 122 18.51 6.38 4.72
N GLU A 123 17.90 5.95 5.83
CA GLU A 123 18.56 5.91 7.12
C GLU A 123 18.10 4.67 7.89
N SER A 124 19.05 3.94 8.45
CA SER A 124 18.79 2.78 9.30
C SER A 124 18.84 3.13 10.77
N GLY A 125 18.16 2.31 11.60
CA GLY A 125 18.25 2.39 13.05
C GLY A 125 17.31 3.39 13.71
N ILE A 126 16.48 4.13 12.99
CA ILE A 126 15.46 5.02 13.56
C ILE A 126 14.06 4.38 13.55
N ALA A 127 13.66 3.68 12.49
CA ALA A 127 12.47 2.85 12.50
C ALA A 127 12.74 1.52 13.23
N ILE A 128 11.71 0.94 13.84
CA ILE A 128 11.80 -0.39 14.47
C ILE A 128 12.13 -1.45 13.44
N ALA A 129 11.48 -1.37 12.27
CA ALA A 129 11.72 -2.25 11.14
C ALA A 129 11.41 -1.53 9.83
N GLN A 130 12.07 -1.97 8.76
CA GLN A 130 11.80 -1.61 7.38
C GLN A 130 11.48 -2.90 6.63
N LEU A 131 10.20 -3.14 6.36
CA LEU A 131 9.68 -4.38 5.80
C LEU A 131 9.43 -4.19 4.31
N VAL A 132 10.31 -4.73 3.48
CA VAL A 132 10.24 -4.62 2.03
C VAL A 132 10.38 -5.98 1.37
N SER A 133 9.81 -6.14 0.17
CA SER A 133 10.02 -7.30 -0.67
C SER A 133 11.45 -7.32 -1.23
N ASN A 134 11.95 -8.50 -1.61
CA ASN A 134 13.18 -8.59 -2.39
C ASN A 134 12.90 -8.15 -3.84
N ASN A 135 12.84 -6.84 -4.04
CA ASN A 135 12.48 -6.23 -5.33
C ASN A 135 13.50 -6.55 -6.43
N ALA A 136 14.79 -6.67 -6.10
CA ALA A 136 15.82 -7.01 -7.06
C ALA A 136 15.61 -8.42 -7.64
N GLN A 137 15.33 -9.39 -6.76
CA GLN A 137 15.05 -10.76 -7.18
C GLN A 137 13.72 -10.87 -7.92
N GLY A 138 12.66 -10.23 -7.41
CA GLY A 138 11.35 -10.23 -8.04
C GLY A 138 11.40 -9.67 -9.46
N ALA A 139 12.10 -8.55 -9.64
CA ALA A 139 12.28 -7.92 -10.95
C ALA A 139 13.09 -8.82 -11.90
N ALA A 140 14.19 -9.41 -11.44
CA ALA A 140 14.98 -10.31 -12.26
C ALA A 140 14.18 -11.53 -12.72
N ILE A 141 13.41 -12.16 -11.84
CA ILE A 141 12.53 -13.29 -12.18
C ILE A 141 11.47 -12.86 -13.21
N GLY A 142 10.84 -11.70 -12.99
CA GLY A 142 9.86 -11.13 -13.92
C GLY A 142 10.46 -10.86 -15.30
N ALA A 143 11.67 -10.30 -15.34
CA ALA A 143 12.39 -10.05 -16.59
C ALA A 143 12.75 -11.33 -17.35
N VAL A 144 13.13 -12.41 -16.66
CA VAL A 144 13.37 -13.73 -17.29
C VAL A 144 12.08 -14.23 -17.95
N GLN A 145 10.97 -14.18 -17.26
CA GLN A 145 9.69 -14.61 -17.82
C GLN A 145 9.26 -13.72 -18.99
N TRP A 146 9.37 -12.41 -18.85
CA TRP A 146 9.07 -11.45 -19.91
C TRP A 146 9.93 -11.69 -21.15
N GLN A 147 11.23 -11.85 -20.98
CA GLN A 147 12.16 -12.14 -22.09
C GLN A 147 11.79 -13.44 -22.80
N SER A 148 11.39 -14.48 -22.08
CA SER A 148 10.99 -15.75 -22.67
C SER A 148 9.76 -15.63 -23.60
N LEU A 149 8.90 -14.64 -23.35
CA LEU A 149 7.72 -14.35 -24.18
C LEU A 149 8.04 -13.42 -25.35
N VAL A 150 8.95 -12.46 -25.13
CA VAL A 150 9.33 -11.45 -26.11
C VAL A 150 10.35 -12.00 -27.13
N GLY A 151 11.25 -12.87 -26.66
CA GLY A 151 12.38 -13.38 -27.45
C GLY A 151 13.67 -12.58 -27.23
N ASP A 152 14.65 -12.83 -28.08
CA ASP A 152 16.00 -12.27 -27.94
C ASP A 152 16.17 -10.94 -28.70
N GLU A 153 15.19 -10.57 -29.54
CA GLU A 153 15.20 -9.36 -30.36
C GLU A 153 13.86 -8.65 -30.25
N ALA A 154 13.86 -7.41 -29.78
CA ALA A 154 12.67 -6.57 -29.68
C ALA A 154 13.04 -5.11 -29.46
N LYS A 155 12.14 -4.21 -29.89
CA LYS A 155 12.16 -2.80 -29.49
C LYS A 155 11.18 -2.64 -28.31
N TYR A 156 11.68 -2.29 -27.16
CA TYR A 156 10.85 -2.23 -25.95
C TYR A 156 10.90 -0.88 -25.23
N VAL A 157 9.88 -0.65 -24.44
CA VAL A 157 9.69 0.52 -23.59
C VAL A 157 9.78 0.10 -22.13
N GLU A 158 10.43 0.88 -21.29
CA GLU A 158 10.41 0.72 -19.84
C GLU A 158 9.68 1.88 -19.16
N PHE A 159 8.76 1.55 -18.24
CA PHE A 159 8.17 2.54 -17.33
C PHE A 159 8.83 2.44 -15.97
N PHE A 160 9.41 3.57 -15.55
CA PHE A 160 10.08 3.73 -14.26
C PHE A 160 9.12 4.32 -13.23
N GLY A 161 9.16 3.80 -12.02
CA GLY A 161 8.32 4.27 -10.92
C GLY A 161 8.69 5.66 -10.41
N ASN A 162 8.29 5.97 -9.17
CA ASN A 162 8.65 7.24 -8.55
C ASN A 162 10.13 7.21 -8.10
N PRO A 163 10.98 8.13 -8.59
CA PRO A 163 12.40 8.17 -8.22
C PRO A 163 12.66 8.42 -6.71
N ALA A 164 11.68 8.96 -5.99
CA ALA A 164 11.75 9.16 -4.55
C ALA A 164 11.57 7.86 -3.75
N ASP A 165 11.17 6.78 -4.41
CA ASP A 165 11.03 5.43 -3.87
C ASP A 165 12.17 4.55 -4.37
N ASN A 166 12.98 3.99 -3.47
CA ASN A 166 14.10 3.12 -3.82
C ASN A 166 13.67 1.88 -4.64
N ASN A 167 12.42 1.43 -4.48
CA ASN A 167 11.89 0.31 -5.25
C ASN A 167 11.93 0.56 -6.76
N ALA A 168 11.79 1.82 -7.20
CA ALA A 168 11.82 2.16 -8.62
C ALA A 168 13.18 1.78 -9.26
N ALA A 169 14.26 2.26 -8.68
CA ALA A 169 15.62 1.94 -9.16
C ALA A 169 15.96 0.47 -8.97
N THR A 170 15.57 -0.13 -7.85
CA THR A 170 15.84 -1.55 -7.56
C THR A 170 15.15 -2.47 -8.57
N ARG A 171 13.89 -2.22 -8.91
CA ARG A 171 13.16 -2.99 -9.92
C ARG A 171 13.75 -2.79 -11.31
N SER A 172 14.02 -1.55 -11.71
CA SER A 172 14.65 -1.24 -13.01
C SER A 172 16.01 -1.91 -13.16
N ASN A 173 16.87 -1.81 -12.14
CA ASN A 173 18.19 -2.46 -12.15
C ASN A 173 18.05 -3.99 -12.21
N GLY A 174 17.05 -4.56 -11.52
CA GLY A 174 16.75 -5.98 -11.59
C GLY A 174 16.37 -6.42 -13.01
N TYR A 175 15.54 -5.65 -13.70
CA TYR A 175 15.22 -5.89 -15.12
C TYR A 175 16.49 -5.84 -15.98
N GLN A 176 17.31 -4.82 -15.83
CA GLN A 176 18.51 -4.64 -16.64
C GLN A 176 19.56 -5.72 -16.38
N THR A 177 19.64 -6.29 -15.21
CA THR A 177 20.51 -7.44 -14.91
C THR A 177 20.23 -8.62 -15.83
N VAL A 178 18.98 -8.82 -16.23
CA VAL A 178 18.57 -9.87 -17.17
C VAL A 178 18.61 -9.38 -18.60
N LEU A 179 17.90 -8.28 -18.91
CA LEU A 179 17.69 -7.80 -20.26
C LEU A 179 19.00 -7.34 -20.91
N GLY A 180 19.94 -6.82 -20.12
CA GLY A 180 21.27 -6.41 -20.59
C GLY A 180 22.13 -7.56 -21.14
N GLN A 181 21.74 -8.81 -20.92
CA GLN A 181 22.41 -9.99 -21.48
C GLN A 181 21.97 -10.29 -22.94
N TYR A 182 20.95 -9.60 -23.43
CA TYR A 182 20.37 -9.81 -24.76
C TYR A 182 20.57 -8.57 -25.64
N PRO A 183 21.64 -8.52 -26.46
CA PRO A 183 21.95 -7.32 -27.26
C PRO A 183 20.87 -6.94 -28.28
N GLY A 184 20.02 -7.91 -28.68
CA GLY A 184 18.90 -7.68 -29.59
C GLY A 184 17.68 -7.05 -28.93
N LEU A 185 17.63 -6.97 -27.58
CA LEU A 185 16.60 -6.24 -26.85
C LEU A 185 17.00 -4.76 -26.74
N VAL A 186 16.38 -3.92 -27.56
CA VAL A 186 16.70 -2.50 -27.65
C VAL A 186 15.66 -1.67 -26.93
N LYS A 187 16.06 -0.99 -25.85
CA LYS A 187 15.21 -0.05 -25.15
C LYS A 187 15.08 1.25 -25.97
N VAL A 188 13.92 1.46 -26.58
CA VAL A 188 13.65 2.64 -27.42
C VAL A 188 13.15 3.84 -26.65
N ALA A 189 12.59 3.63 -25.46
CA ALA A 189 12.19 4.69 -24.55
C ALA A 189 12.15 4.19 -23.11
N GLU A 190 12.42 5.12 -22.19
CA GLU A 190 12.21 4.96 -20.76
C GLU A 190 11.54 6.22 -20.23
N GLU A 191 10.46 6.07 -19.49
CA GLU A 191 9.72 7.18 -18.93
C GLU A 191 9.37 6.96 -17.47
N VAL A 192 9.56 8.01 -16.68
CA VAL A 192 9.07 8.04 -15.31
C VAL A 192 7.55 8.29 -15.32
N ALA A 193 6.78 7.37 -14.76
CA ALA A 193 5.33 7.50 -14.64
C ALA A 193 4.82 7.36 -13.19
N ASN A 194 5.74 7.42 -12.22
CA ASN A 194 5.46 7.60 -10.79
C ASN A 194 4.48 6.60 -10.18
N TRP A 195 4.46 5.34 -10.62
CA TRP A 195 3.53 4.30 -10.19
C TRP A 195 2.05 4.55 -10.58
N ASP A 196 1.80 5.54 -11.43
CA ASP A 196 0.47 6.09 -11.71
C ASP A 196 -0.08 5.63 -13.07
N ARG A 197 -1.32 5.12 -13.08
CA ARG A 197 -1.98 4.60 -14.28
C ARG A 197 -2.19 5.68 -15.34
N THR A 198 -2.63 6.87 -14.93
CA THR A 198 -2.88 8.00 -15.84
C THR A 198 -1.59 8.51 -16.46
N GLN A 199 -0.51 8.61 -15.66
CA GLN A 199 0.80 8.98 -16.19
C GLN A 199 1.35 7.92 -17.14
N GLY A 200 1.18 6.63 -16.83
CA GLY A 200 1.53 5.54 -17.74
C GLY A 200 0.81 5.66 -19.09
N TYR A 201 -0.49 5.93 -19.06
CA TYR A 201 -1.30 6.17 -20.26
C TYR A 201 -0.78 7.38 -21.07
N ASN A 202 -0.61 8.53 -20.44
CA ASN A 202 -0.18 9.76 -21.11
C ASN A 202 1.23 9.61 -21.70
N LYS A 203 2.16 9.00 -20.97
CA LYS A 203 3.52 8.74 -21.43
C LYS A 203 3.54 7.77 -22.61
N MET A 204 2.74 6.71 -22.55
CA MET A 204 2.66 5.74 -23.64
C MET A 204 2.15 6.38 -24.94
N GLN A 205 1.16 7.29 -24.87
CA GLN A 205 0.70 8.04 -26.04
C GLN A 205 1.85 8.82 -26.67
N SER A 206 2.65 9.51 -25.89
CA SER A 206 3.81 10.29 -26.39
C SER A 206 4.89 9.38 -26.98
N ILE A 207 5.17 8.25 -26.33
CA ILE A 207 6.14 7.26 -26.80
C ILE A 207 5.74 6.70 -28.16
N MET A 208 4.46 6.36 -28.36
CA MET A 208 3.96 5.84 -29.63
C MET A 208 4.08 6.83 -30.78
N GLN A 209 3.96 8.13 -30.52
CA GLN A 209 4.15 9.17 -31.54
C GLN A 209 5.60 9.24 -32.03
N ALA A 210 6.57 9.03 -31.13
CA ALA A 210 7.98 9.09 -31.45
C ALA A 210 8.55 7.75 -31.95
N ASN A 211 7.90 6.64 -31.64
CA ASN A 211 8.35 5.28 -31.94
C ASN A 211 7.29 4.50 -32.71
N PRO A 212 7.41 4.40 -34.02
CA PRO A 212 6.44 3.68 -34.85
C PRO A 212 6.45 2.18 -34.61
N GLU A 213 7.54 1.63 -34.10
CA GLU A 213 7.73 0.21 -33.83
C GLU A 213 7.99 -0.01 -32.35
N ILE A 214 7.04 -0.68 -31.67
CA ILE A 214 7.15 -1.11 -30.28
C ILE A 214 6.67 -2.54 -30.21
N ASP A 215 7.53 -3.45 -29.78
CA ASP A 215 7.23 -4.89 -29.68
C ASP A 215 6.82 -5.28 -28.26
N ALA A 216 7.29 -4.56 -27.26
CA ALA A 216 7.07 -4.91 -25.88
C ALA A 216 7.20 -3.72 -24.91
N VAL A 217 6.59 -3.89 -23.73
CA VAL A 217 6.67 -2.95 -22.60
C VAL A 217 7.03 -3.72 -21.34
N ILE A 218 7.94 -3.19 -20.54
CA ILE A 218 8.18 -3.65 -19.19
C ILE A 218 7.99 -2.49 -18.21
N SER A 219 7.24 -2.70 -17.16
CA SER A 219 6.85 -1.65 -16.23
C SER A 219 7.26 -1.98 -14.81
N GLY A 220 7.62 -0.96 -14.04
CA GLY A 220 7.97 -1.08 -12.63
C GLY A 220 6.79 -1.51 -11.75
N ASN A 221 5.54 -1.28 -12.18
CA ASN A 221 4.34 -1.80 -11.52
C ASN A 221 3.19 -2.03 -12.51
N ASP A 222 2.10 -2.63 -12.01
CA ASP A 222 0.91 -2.94 -12.81
C ASP A 222 0.11 -1.69 -13.18
N GLU A 223 0.00 -0.70 -12.31
CA GLU A 223 -0.74 0.53 -12.60
C GLU A 223 -0.21 1.26 -13.85
N MET A 224 1.10 1.46 -13.93
CA MET A 224 1.71 2.04 -15.12
C MET A 224 1.54 1.15 -16.35
N ALA A 225 1.65 -0.19 -16.19
CA ALA A 225 1.44 -1.16 -17.26
C ALA A 225 0.01 -1.10 -17.80
N LEU A 226 -0.99 -1.02 -16.93
CA LEU A 226 -2.40 -0.90 -17.31
C LEU A 226 -2.68 0.41 -18.05
N GLY A 227 -2.03 1.51 -17.63
CA GLY A 227 -2.07 2.77 -18.37
C GLY A 227 -1.50 2.62 -19.79
N ALA A 228 -0.36 1.97 -19.93
CA ALA A 228 0.25 1.71 -21.23
C ALA A 228 -0.63 0.82 -22.10
N ILE A 229 -1.23 -0.22 -21.54
CA ILE A 229 -2.20 -1.10 -22.26
C ILE A 229 -3.38 -0.30 -22.78
N ALA A 230 -3.96 0.58 -21.96
CA ALA A 230 -5.09 1.42 -22.37
C ALA A 230 -4.72 2.32 -23.55
N ALA A 231 -3.55 2.95 -23.54
CA ALA A 231 -3.07 3.80 -24.63
C ALA A 231 -2.79 3.00 -25.91
N LEU A 232 -2.16 1.83 -25.79
CA LEU A 232 -1.91 0.92 -26.92
C LEU A 232 -3.22 0.43 -27.54
N LYS A 233 -4.20 0.05 -26.71
CA LYS A 233 -5.51 -0.41 -27.14
C LYS A 233 -6.27 0.67 -27.89
N GLU A 234 -6.31 1.90 -27.36
CA GLU A 234 -6.97 3.04 -27.97
C GLU A 234 -6.36 3.39 -29.34
N ALA A 235 -5.04 3.29 -29.46
CA ALA A 235 -4.33 3.51 -30.73
C ALA A 235 -4.42 2.34 -31.71
N GLY A 236 -5.06 1.21 -31.35
CA GLY A 236 -5.11 0.00 -32.17
C GLY A 236 -3.76 -0.70 -32.32
N ARG A 237 -2.85 -0.52 -31.36
CA ARG A 237 -1.45 -1.00 -31.42
C ARG A 237 -1.13 -2.07 -30.35
N LEU A 238 -2.14 -2.59 -29.64
CA LEU A 238 -1.91 -3.59 -28.58
C LEU A 238 -1.59 -4.98 -29.13
N ASP A 239 -2.14 -5.35 -30.28
CA ASP A 239 -1.95 -6.68 -30.86
C ASP A 239 -0.46 -6.96 -31.10
N GLY A 240 0.01 -8.09 -30.58
CA GLY A 240 1.41 -8.51 -30.71
C GLY A 240 2.38 -7.82 -29.77
N VAL A 241 1.94 -6.90 -28.93
CA VAL A 241 2.77 -6.24 -27.91
C VAL A 241 2.68 -7.01 -26.59
N ILE A 242 3.82 -7.45 -26.07
CA ILE A 242 3.93 -8.08 -24.76
C ILE A 242 4.11 -7.00 -23.71
N VAL A 243 3.24 -6.98 -22.71
CA VAL A 243 3.31 -6.03 -21.59
C VAL A 243 3.53 -6.78 -20.29
N GLY A 244 4.58 -6.42 -19.55
CA GLY A 244 4.89 -6.94 -18.23
C GLY A 244 4.76 -5.86 -17.16
N GLY A 245 4.25 -6.24 -16.00
CA GLY A 245 4.11 -5.41 -14.81
C GLY A 245 4.79 -6.02 -13.59
N PHE A 246 4.41 -5.51 -12.43
CA PHE A 246 4.86 -5.95 -11.12
C PHE A 246 3.71 -5.69 -10.15
N ASP A 247 3.47 -6.53 -9.17
CA ASP A 247 2.50 -6.49 -8.07
C ASP A 247 1.48 -7.64 -8.12
N GLY A 248 1.02 -8.07 -9.29
CA GLY A 248 -0.04 -9.08 -9.42
C GLY A 248 -1.41 -8.53 -9.06
N SER A 249 -1.72 -7.33 -9.54
CA SER A 249 -3.03 -6.68 -9.36
C SER A 249 -4.17 -7.50 -9.96
N PRO A 250 -5.41 -7.35 -9.46
CA PRO A 250 -6.55 -8.15 -9.94
C PRO A 250 -7.06 -7.76 -11.33
N ASP A 251 -6.65 -6.60 -11.89
CA ASP A 251 -7.10 -6.05 -13.19
C ASP A 251 -6.41 -6.69 -14.40
#